data_e6ca935d9f351f1d3e3522da25bae4c8
#
_entry.id   e6ca935d9f351f1d3e3522da25bae4c8
#
_cell.length_a   1.000
_cell.length_b   1.000
_cell.length_c   1.000
_cell.angle_alpha   90.00
_cell.angle_beta   90.00
_cell.angle_gamma   90.00
#
_symmetry.space_group_name_H-M   'P 1'
#
loop_
_entity.id
_entity.type
_entity.pdbx_description
1 polymer ?
#
loop_
_entity_poly.entity_id
_entity_poly.type
_entity_poly.pdbx_seq_one_letter_code
_entity_poly.pdbx_strand_id
1 'polypeptide(L)' 'MTLHEKLILHDCPYCGGAGLLEEEQGWCWYAVCLDCGAQTAQIEYKKPENREEAAQTAAQLWNLGKIMRSGIGH' A
#
# COMPACT_ATOMS: atom_id res chain seq x y z
N MET A 1 1.36 20.45 3.71
CA MET A 1 0.81 19.14 4.10
C MET A 1 1.40 18.04 3.24
N THR A 2 1.87 17.00 3.87
CA THR A 2 2.51 15.94 3.12
C THR A 2 1.49 14.91 2.65
N LEU A 3 1.91 14.13 1.66
CA LEU A 3 1.08 13.05 1.14
C LEU A 3 0.66 12.08 2.23
N HIS A 4 1.59 11.73 3.10
CA HIS A 4 1.33 10.72 4.12
C HIS A 4 0.29 11.14 5.14
N GLU A 5 0.13 12.43 5.33
CA GLU A 5 -0.84 12.91 6.32
C GLU A 5 -2.27 12.70 5.88
N LYS A 6 -2.49 12.56 4.58
CA LYS A 6 -3.83 12.38 4.06
C LYS A 6 -4.23 10.92 3.88
N LEU A 7 -3.25 10.02 3.91
CA LEU A 7 -3.50 8.63 3.59
C LEU A 7 -3.53 7.82 4.87
N ILE A 8 -4.73 7.41 5.25
CA ILE A 8 -4.93 6.63 6.47
C ILE A 8 -5.20 5.20 6.06
N LEU A 9 -4.38 4.29 6.56
CA LEU A 9 -4.53 2.88 6.29
C LEU A 9 -5.21 2.20 7.47
N HIS A 10 -6.21 1.39 7.16
CA HIS A 10 -6.88 0.59 8.19
C HIS A 10 -5.95 -0.49 8.68
N ASP A 11 -6.33 -1.14 9.78
CA ASP A 11 -5.57 -2.29 10.26
C ASP A 11 -5.63 -3.42 9.25
N CYS A 12 -4.61 -4.25 9.27
CA CYS A 12 -4.54 -5.37 8.36
C CYS A 12 -5.72 -6.31 8.60
N PRO A 13 -6.48 -6.65 7.55
CA PRO A 13 -7.62 -7.54 7.71
C PRO A 13 -7.24 -8.99 8.05
N TYR A 14 -5.97 -9.34 7.86
CA TYR A 14 -5.53 -10.71 8.17
C TYR A 14 -5.04 -10.86 9.60
N CYS A 15 -4.27 -9.90 10.09
CA CYS A 15 -3.65 -10.06 11.40
C CYS A 15 -3.91 -8.90 12.34
N GLY A 16 -4.51 -7.84 11.87
CA GLY A 16 -4.78 -6.67 12.69
C GLY A 16 -3.59 -5.75 12.88
N GLY A 17 -2.49 -6.02 12.22
CA GLY A 17 -1.32 -5.16 12.32
C GLY A 17 -1.49 -3.88 11.55
N ALA A 18 -0.56 -2.96 11.73
CA ALA A 18 -0.63 -1.66 11.07
C ALA A 18 -0.20 -1.76 9.61
N GLY A 19 -0.95 -1.09 8.75
CA GLY A 19 -0.56 -0.98 7.35
C GLY A 19 0.46 0.12 7.15
N LEU A 20 1.30 -0.06 6.15
CA LEU A 20 2.34 0.91 5.83
C LEU A 20 2.36 1.13 4.33
N LEU A 21 2.43 2.39 3.92
CA LEU A 21 2.49 2.74 2.51
C LEU A 21 3.95 2.89 2.11
N GLU A 22 4.38 2.13 1.11
CA GLU A 22 5.77 2.10 0.67
C GLU A 22 5.88 2.52 -0.78
N GLU A 23 6.96 3.20 -1.09
CA GLU A 23 7.28 3.56 -2.47
C GLU A 23 8.53 2.82 -2.89
N GLU A 24 8.44 2.12 -4.01
CA GLU A 24 9.56 1.32 -4.48
C GLU A 24 10.33 2.07 -5.55
N GLN A 25 11.55 2.44 -5.24
CA GLN A 25 12.51 3.02 -6.19
C GLN A 25 11.96 4.17 -7.01
N GLY A 26 10.94 4.86 -6.52
CA GLY A 26 10.43 6.02 -7.20
C GLY A 26 9.57 5.73 -8.42
N TRP A 27 9.02 4.52 -8.54
CA TRP A 27 8.20 4.20 -9.70
C TRP A 27 6.87 3.53 -9.36
N CYS A 28 6.67 3.07 -8.13
CA CYS A 28 5.38 2.49 -7.77
C CYS A 28 5.14 2.61 -6.27
N TRP A 29 3.86 2.52 -5.91
CA TRP A 29 3.44 2.52 -4.51
C TRP A 29 2.70 1.24 -4.21
N TYR A 30 2.78 0.79 -2.97
CA TYR A 30 1.99 -0.33 -2.48
C TYR A 30 1.83 -0.20 -0.98
N ALA A 31 0.80 -0.84 -0.43
CA ALA A 31 0.60 -0.88 1.00
C ALA A 31 0.93 -2.28 1.50
N VAL A 32 1.53 -2.37 2.67
CA VAL A 32 2.03 -3.64 3.18
C VAL A 32 1.84 -3.70 4.67
N CYS A 33 1.60 -4.90 5.19
CA CYS A 33 1.59 -5.17 6.62
C CYS A 33 2.92 -5.79 6.99
N LEU A 34 3.63 -5.13 7.91
CA LEU A 34 4.94 -5.62 8.31
C LEU A 34 4.86 -6.85 9.21
N ASP A 35 3.69 -7.10 9.78
CA ASP A 35 3.56 -8.23 10.71
C ASP A 35 3.31 -9.55 9.98
N CYS A 36 2.45 -9.54 8.97
CA CYS A 36 2.11 -10.79 8.29
C CYS A 36 2.53 -10.83 6.82
N GLY A 37 2.99 -9.72 6.29
CA GLY A 37 3.45 -9.69 4.91
C GLY A 37 2.38 -9.49 3.86
N ALA A 38 1.14 -9.25 4.27
CA ALA A 38 0.08 -8.97 3.31
C ALA A 38 0.34 -7.64 2.62
N GLN A 39 0.05 -7.57 1.34
CA GLN A 39 0.30 -6.34 0.61
C GLN A 39 -0.63 -6.20 -0.58
N THR A 40 -0.79 -4.96 -1.05
CA THR A 40 -1.55 -4.69 -2.26
C THR A 40 -0.69 -4.92 -3.49
N ALA A 41 -1.34 -4.86 -4.66
CA ALA A 41 -0.59 -4.80 -5.90
C ALA A 41 0.22 -3.52 -5.94
N GLN A 42 1.28 -3.52 -6.73
CA GLN A 42 2.10 -2.34 -6.94
C GLN A 42 1.43 -1.44 -7.96
N ILE A 43 1.28 -0.18 -7.59
CA ILE A 43 0.62 0.81 -8.45
C ILE A 43 1.70 1.67 -9.07
N GLU A 44 1.95 1.45 -10.34
CA GLU A 44 2.99 2.17 -11.07
C GLU A 44 2.56 3.57 -11.43
N TYR A 45 3.52 4.48 -11.44
CA TYR A 45 3.30 5.81 -11.99
C TYR A 45 4.50 6.14 -12.88
N LYS A 46 4.21 6.71 -14.04
CA LYS A 46 5.25 6.99 -15.02
C LYS A 46 5.70 8.44 -14.98
N LYS A 47 4.87 9.30 -14.42
CA LYS A 47 5.17 10.72 -14.34
C LYS A 47 5.16 11.15 -12.89
N PRO A 48 6.07 12.06 -12.50
CA PRO A 48 6.08 12.51 -11.11
C PRO A 48 4.76 13.12 -10.67
N GLU A 49 4.00 13.70 -11.57
CA GLU A 49 2.72 14.30 -11.23
C GLU A 49 1.68 13.25 -10.85
N ASN A 50 1.88 11.99 -11.26
CA ASN A 50 0.95 10.91 -10.91
C ASN A 50 1.36 10.17 -9.66
N ARG A 51 2.43 10.59 -9.02
CA ARG A 51 2.96 9.91 -7.83
C ARG A 51 1.94 9.90 -6.70
N GLU A 52 1.29 11.04 -6.47
CA GLU A 52 0.32 11.13 -5.38
C GLU A 52 -0.90 10.27 -5.66
N GLU A 53 -1.35 10.26 -6.90
CA GLU A 53 -2.51 9.46 -7.28
C GLU A 53 -2.23 7.97 -7.10
N ALA A 54 -1.03 7.54 -7.45
CA ALA A 54 -0.66 6.14 -7.27
C ALA A 54 -0.67 5.75 -5.80
N ALA A 55 -0.16 6.63 -4.94
CA ALA A 55 -0.16 6.37 -3.51
C ALA A 55 -1.58 6.26 -2.98
N GLN A 56 -2.46 7.14 -3.43
CA GLN A 56 -3.86 7.10 -3.00
C GLN A 56 -4.54 5.81 -3.45
N THR A 57 -4.23 5.36 -4.66
CA THR A 57 -4.80 4.12 -5.17
C THR A 57 -4.35 2.94 -4.33
N ALA A 58 -3.07 2.89 -3.98
CA ALA A 58 -2.56 1.80 -3.15
C ALA A 58 -3.24 1.80 -1.78
N ALA A 59 -3.39 2.98 -1.18
CA ALA A 59 -4.06 3.08 0.11
C ALA A 59 -5.51 2.64 0.01
N GLN A 60 -6.17 2.99 -1.08
CA GLN A 60 -7.55 2.58 -1.30
C GLN A 60 -7.70 1.07 -1.40
N LEU A 61 -6.79 0.44 -2.14
CA LEU A 61 -6.82 -1.02 -2.27
C LEU A 61 -6.64 -1.68 -0.91
N TRP A 62 -5.74 -1.15 -0.11
CA TRP A 62 -5.53 -1.68 1.24
C TRP A 62 -6.81 -1.58 2.06
N ASN A 63 -7.43 -0.40 2.06
CA ASN A 63 -8.61 -0.17 2.88
C ASN A 63 -9.82 -0.95 2.41
N LEU A 64 -9.84 -1.32 1.13
CA LEU A 64 -10.91 -2.16 0.60
C LEU A 64 -10.67 -3.64 0.83
N GLY A 65 -9.51 -4.00 1.40
CA GLY A 65 -9.20 -5.38 1.64
C GLY A 65 -8.69 -6.14 0.43
N LYS A 66 -8.33 -5.41 -0.62
CA LYS A 66 -7.82 -6.06 -1.84
C LYS A 66 -6.32 -6.28 -1.72
N ILE A 67 -5.96 -7.16 -0.82
CA ILE A 67 -4.57 -7.45 -0.53
C ILE A 67 -4.36 -8.96 -0.53
N MET A 68 -3.11 -9.36 -0.62
CA MET A 68 -2.77 -10.77 -0.61
C MET A 68 -1.54 -10.99 0.24
N ARG A 69 -1.42 -12.18 0.81
CA ARG A 69 -0.27 -12.54 1.61
C ARG A 69 0.71 -13.28 0.72
N SER A 70 1.61 -12.52 0.15
CA SER A 70 2.56 -13.10 -0.79
C SER A 70 3.63 -13.89 -0.04
N GLY A 71 4.19 -14.84 -0.72
CA GLY A 71 5.29 -15.60 -0.19
C GLY A 71 4.92 -16.62 0.85
N ILE A 72 3.66 -16.81 1.04
CA ILE A 72 3.21 -17.75 2.05
C ILE A 72 2.79 -19.00 1.34
N GLY A 73 3.48 -19.62 1.22
CA GLY A 73 3.08 -20.73 0.56
C GLY A 73 2.77 -21.69 1.06
N HIS A 74 2.92 -20.74 0.92
CA HIS A 74 3.10 -21.29 0.76
C HIS A 74 3.15 -21.78 1.45
#